data_af689f4d31a258e728321e8663933c93
#
_entry.id   af689f4d31a258e728321e8663933c93
#
_cell.length_a   1.000
_cell.length_b   1.000
_cell.length_c   1.000
_cell.angle_alpha   90.00
_cell.angle_beta   90.00
_cell.angle_gamma   90.00
#
_symmetry.space_group_name_H-M   'P 1'
#
loop_
_entity.id
_entity.type
_entity.pdbx_description
1 polymer ?
#
loop_
_entity_poly.entity_id
_entity_poly.type
_entity_poly.pdbx_seq_one_letter_code
_entity_poly.pdbx_strand_id
1 'polypeptide(L)'
;MNQRKLWVLAAILICGTSGFASCGNDDDAAIVTPAAKEYFTQWNQCEALTALQNYVKDVTDVNSPNYIQEEDRIATFDMDGTFVGELYPSYFEYNLLEYRALDDPDYEAPKDVMETAQEIRDFVRNGKPLPDHFDMKHAYAAAKAYAGMTLAEFDAYVKAYAAQPANGFSGTTYGESFYKPMLEVFDYLKGNGFTCYVVSGSDRFICRALTEAIGIPSNRVIGMDVRLVSSAQGTAEGVNYTMGREESILRTDELIIKNLKTNKVKQIAQEIGKVPVLSFGNSGGDAAMHNYALSNPKYKSAAFMLIADDDQRDHASREKALTLGQQWREAGYHVISMRDDFKTIYGEGVTKTDFSFPVDIKPLTEWQAGRTVSQEAVEAFGGIDNCFAADPIPDGVWQRMQGKTYKENPYIGRDDLRHIRALHWDYDNQMHVGEMIVNKQIADRVATILRQLFDAKYPIQRMLLPDVYDADDETQMRDNNSSCFCYRAIAGSTKLSKHARGLAIDINTLYNPYYKDRNYGTRFIQPATAADYCDRTWNFPYKIDHNDLCFRLFTEAGFEWGGDWTSCKDFQHFELIEE
;
A
#
# COMPACT_ATOMS: atom_id res chain seq x y z
N MET A 1 -32.91 7.41 -26.14
CA MET A 1 -34.22 6.66 -26.12
C MET A 1 -34.03 5.47 -25.20
N ASN A 2 -34.36 5.69 -24.04
CA ASN A 2 -34.86 5.00 -22.86
C ASN A 2 -35.08 3.50 -22.94
N GLN A 3 -34.52 2.77 -21.98
CA GLN A 3 -35.31 1.77 -21.24
C GLN A 3 -34.73 1.58 -19.82
N ARG A 4 -35.43 2.14 -18.84
CA ARG A 4 -35.31 1.83 -17.41
C ARG A 4 -35.94 0.46 -17.16
N LYS A 5 -35.23 -0.45 -16.49
CA LYS A 5 -35.84 -1.66 -15.91
C LYS A 5 -36.04 -1.44 -14.40
N LEU A 6 -37.32 -1.32 -14.05
CA LEU A 6 -37.84 -1.39 -12.68
C LEU A 6 -37.74 -2.82 -12.17
N TRP A 7 -37.18 -3.01 -10.97
CA TRP A 7 -37.36 -4.22 -10.18
C TRP A 7 -38.35 -3.95 -9.07
N VAL A 8 -39.45 -4.72 -9.12
CA VAL A 8 -40.55 -4.70 -8.15
C VAL A 8 -40.22 -5.64 -7.02
N LEU A 9 -40.14 -5.11 -5.78
CA LEU A 9 -40.14 -5.92 -4.56
C LEU A 9 -41.56 -6.42 -4.28
N ALA A 10 -41.73 -7.75 -4.21
CA ALA A 10 -42.96 -8.37 -3.73
C ALA A 10 -42.83 -8.62 -2.21
N ALA A 11 -43.53 -7.84 -1.41
CA ALA A 11 -43.73 -8.10 0.00
C ALA A 11 -44.87 -9.11 0.18
N ILE A 12 -44.60 -10.26 0.77
CA ILE A 12 -45.64 -11.24 1.14
C ILE A 12 -46.09 -10.91 2.57
N LEU A 13 -47.33 -10.40 2.67
CA LEU A 13 -48.03 -10.23 3.93
C LEU A 13 -48.76 -11.53 4.25
N ILE A 14 -48.40 -12.22 5.32
CA ILE A 14 -49.19 -13.35 5.86
C ILE A 14 -50.05 -12.83 7.00
N CYS A 15 -51.33 -12.65 6.73
CA CYS A 15 -52.35 -12.46 7.76
C CYS A 15 -52.73 -13.81 8.38
N GLY A 16 -52.43 -14.01 9.64
CA GLY A 16 -52.95 -15.14 10.42
C GLY A 16 -54.24 -14.74 11.12
N THR A 17 -55.32 -15.40 10.78
CA THR A 17 -56.64 -15.29 11.44
C THR A 17 -56.66 -16.00 12.77
N SER A 18 -57.09 -15.29 13.81
CA SER A 18 -57.37 -15.80 15.15
C SER A 18 -58.66 -16.64 15.16
N GLY A 19 -58.52 -17.88 15.57
CA GLY A 19 -59.62 -18.74 15.93
C GLY A 19 -59.59 -19.03 17.44
N PHE A 20 -60.63 -18.55 18.15
CA PHE A 20 -60.89 -18.98 19.54
C PHE A 20 -61.51 -20.36 19.56
N ALA A 21 -60.92 -21.27 20.32
CA ALA A 21 -61.64 -22.46 20.83
C ALA A 21 -61.14 -22.75 22.24
N SER A 22 -62.12 -23.01 23.08
CA SER A 22 -62.10 -23.12 24.54
C SER A 22 -61.80 -24.54 25.04
N CYS A 23 -61.20 -24.56 26.22
CA CYS A 23 -61.23 -25.58 27.30
C CYS A 23 -60.57 -26.95 27.12
N GLY A 24 -59.67 -27.23 28.02
CA GLY A 24 -59.46 -28.56 28.56
C GLY A 24 -58.07 -28.87 29.04
N ASN A 25 -57.86 -28.77 30.33
CA ASN A 25 -57.00 -29.52 31.26
C ASN A 25 -55.51 -29.78 30.95
N ASP A 26 -54.74 -29.34 31.92
CA ASP A 26 -53.54 -29.98 32.49
C ASP A 26 -52.61 -30.71 31.53
N ASP A 27 -51.56 -29.99 31.16
CA ASP A 27 -50.24 -30.60 30.94
C ASP A 27 -49.19 -29.60 31.42
N ASP A 28 -48.35 -30.07 32.33
CA ASP A 28 -47.14 -29.40 32.81
C ASP A 28 -46.32 -28.95 31.60
N ALA A 29 -46.50 -27.69 31.19
CA ALA A 29 -45.54 -27.03 30.29
C ALA A 29 -44.24 -26.93 31.07
N ALA A 30 -43.35 -27.86 30.87
CA ALA A 30 -41.98 -27.76 31.31
C ALA A 30 -41.44 -26.40 30.84
N ILE A 31 -41.18 -25.52 31.79
CA ILE A 31 -40.44 -24.27 31.53
C ILE A 31 -39.10 -24.74 30.98
N VAL A 32 -38.97 -24.72 29.64
CA VAL A 32 -37.68 -24.92 28.99
C VAL A 32 -36.84 -23.69 29.37
N THR A 33 -36.12 -23.82 30.48
CA THR A 33 -35.06 -22.87 30.83
C THR A 33 -34.10 -22.87 29.63
N PRO A 34 -33.84 -21.73 28.99
CA PRO A 34 -32.85 -21.66 27.92
C PRO A 34 -31.55 -22.29 28.47
N ALA A 35 -30.98 -23.22 27.73
CA ALA A 35 -29.68 -23.79 28.08
C ALA A 35 -28.71 -22.64 28.33
N ALA A 36 -27.99 -22.69 29.45
CA ALA A 36 -26.98 -21.68 29.75
C ALA A 36 -26.02 -21.57 28.57
N LYS A 37 -25.79 -20.38 28.06
CA LYS A 37 -24.88 -20.17 26.92
C LYS A 37 -23.49 -20.68 27.31
N GLU A 38 -23.01 -21.65 26.56
CA GLU A 38 -21.66 -22.17 26.72
C GLU A 38 -20.68 -21.21 26.03
N TYR A 39 -19.64 -20.82 26.72
CA TYR A 39 -18.57 -19.94 26.20
C TYR A 39 -17.28 -20.72 26.06
N PHE A 40 -16.40 -20.25 25.20
CA PHE A 40 -15.05 -20.77 25.00
C PHE A 40 -15.00 -22.21 24.44
N THR A 41 -15.96 -22.51 23.58
CA THR A 41 -16.03 -23.82 22.87
C THR A 41 -14.87 -23.98 21.89
N GLN A 42 -14.33 -22.86 21.40
CA GLN A 42 -13.21 -22.80 20.45
C GLN A 42 -11.84 -22.67 21.14
N TRP A 43 -11.79 -22.72 22.48
CA TRP A 43 -10.56 -22.63 23.26
C TRP A 43 -10.14 -23.99 23.83
N ASN A 44 -8.83 -24.18 23.96
CA ASN A 44 -8.26 -25.15 24.87
C ASN A 44 -8.20 -24.54 26.29
N GLN A 45 -8.15 -25.43 27.33
CA GLN A 45 -7.87 -24.96 28.67
C GLN A 45 -6.43 -24.46 28.75
N CYS A 46 -6.26 -23.20 29.12
CA CYS A 46 -4.95 -22.53 29.18
C CYS A 46 -4.89 -21.51 30.32
N GLU A 47 -3.68 -20.99 30.57
CA GLU A 47 -3.43 -20.00 31.61
C GLU A 47 -4.16 -18.69 31.34
N ALA A 48 -4.10 -18.19 30.09
CA ALA A 48 -4.74 -16.93 29.70
C ALA A 48 -6.27 -16.99 29.86
N LEU A 49 -6.90 -18.07 29.41
CA LEU A 49 -8.34 -18.27 29.56
C LEU A 49 -8.73 -18.35 31.05
N THR A 50 -7.96 -19.10 31.86
CA THR A 50 -8.18 -19.21 33.31
C THR A 50 -8.05 -17.85 33.97
N ALA A 51 -7.06 -17.06 33.60
CA ALA A 51 -6.85 -15.70 34.12
C ALA A 51 -8.04 -14.78 33.78
N LEU A 52 -8.53 -14.82 32.53
CA LEU A 52 -9.69 -14.04 32.09
C LEU A 52 -10.95 -14.41 32.86
N GLN A 53 -11.25 -15.72 32.96
CA GLN A 53 -12.43 -16.21 33.68
C GLN A 53 -12.40 -15.85 35.17
N ASN A 54 -11.24 -16.03 35.82
CA ASN A 54 -11.08 -15.66 37.22
C ASN A 54 -11.21 -14.16 37.43
N TYR A 55 -10.62 -13.34 36.54
CA TYR A 55 -10.75 -11.88 36.58
C TYR A 55 -12.22 -11.47 36.47
N VAL A 56 -12.93 -11.92 35.44
CA VAL A 56 -14.34 -11.57 35.22
C VAL A 56 -15.20 -12.00 36.39
N LYS A 57 -15.05 -13.23 36.89
CA LYS A 57 -15.78 -13.73 38.06
C LYS A 57 -15.54 -12.85 39.28
N ASP A 58 -14.30 -12.46 39.54
CA ASP A 58 -13.93 -11.64 40.69
C ASP A 58 -14.56 -10.23 40.64
N VAL A 59 -14.47 -9.56 39.45
CA VAL A 59 -14.95 -8.17 39.33
C VAL A 59 -16.46 -8.05 39.09
N THR A 60 -17.15 -9.15 38.82
CA THR A 60 -18.62 -9.16 38.65
C THR A 60 -19.38 -9.67 39.88
N ASP A 61 -18.69 -10.33 40.82
CA ASP A 61 -19.31 -10.75 42.07
C ASP A 61 -19.50 -9.54 43.01
N VAL A 62 -20.74 -9.22 43.30
CA VAL A 62 -21.11 -8.09 44.18
C VAL A 62 -20.55 -8.21 45.63
N ASN A 63 -20.14 -9.42 46.04
CA ASN A 63 -19.53 -9.67 47.34
C ASN A 63 -17.99 -9.61 47.30
N SER A 64 -17.39 -9.48 46.09
CA SER A 64 -15.94 -9.36 45.96
C SER A 64 -15.48 -7.96 46.37
N PRO A 65 -14.34 -7.82 47.06
CA PRO A 65 -13.72 -6.52 47.31
C PRO A 65 -13.26 -5.84 46.00
N ASN A 66 -13.17 -6.59 44.89
CA ASN A 66 -12.78 -6.13 43.55
C ASN A 66 -13.99 -5.86 42.63
N TYR A 67 -15.22 -5.88 43.18
CA TYR A 67 -16.43 -5.62 42.41
C TYR A 67 -16.35 -4.30 41.64
N ILE A 68 -16.68 -4.34 40.36
CA ILE A 68 -16.74 -3.18 39.45
C ILE A 68 -18.19 -2.99 39.03
N GLN A 69 -18.69 -1.74 39.13
CA GLN A 69 -20.01 -1.37 38.63
C GLN A 69 -20.06 -1.60 37.11
N GLU A 70 -21.21 -2.01 36.57
CA GLU A 70 -21.35 -2.36 35.15
C GLU A 70 -20.96 -1.21 34.22
N GLU A 71 -21.31 0.03 34.54
CA GLU A 71 -20.93 1.21 33.76
C GLU A 71 -19.42 1.52 33.75
N ASP A 72 -18.62 0.90 34.62
CA ASP A 72 -17.16 1.03 34.69
C ASP A 72 -16.42 -0.21 34.13
N ARG A 73 -17.16 -1.26 33.71
CA ARG A 73 -16.58 -2.46 33.07
C ARG A 73 -16.24 -2.18 31.60
N ILE A 74 -15.16 -1.45 31.37
CA ILE A 74 -14.70 -1.09 30.02
C ILE A 74 -13.57 -2.02 29.60
N ALA A 75 -13.74 -2.68 28.43
CA ALA A 75 -12.71 -3.45 27.76
C ALA A 75 -12.34 -2.81 26.43
N THR A 76 -11.03 -2.68 26.15
CA THR A 76 -10.51 -2.17 24.88
C THR A 76 -9.80 -3.28 24.10
N PHE A 77 -10.03 -3.31 22.80
CA PHE A 77 -9.44 -4.28 21.89
C PHE A 77 -8.75 -3.56 20.73
N ASP A 78 -7.52 -3.90 20.42
CA ASP A 78 -7.01 -3.69 19.08
C ASP A 78 -7.78 -4.57 18.08
N MET A 79 -7.67 -4.32 16.78
CA MET A 79 -8.40 -5.04 15.74
C MET A 79 -7.52 -6.03 15.00
N ASP A 80 -6.60 -5.50 14.19
CA ASP A 80 -5.78 -6.30 13.29
C ASP A 80 -4.78 -7.15 14.07
N GLY A 81 -4.82 -8.47 13.88
CA GLY A 81 -4.01 -9.43 14.63
C GLY A 81 -4.49 -9.72 16.05
N THR A 82 -5.56 -9.05 16.52
CA THR A 82 -6.15 -9.28 17.83
C THR A 82 -7.44 -10.11 17.75
N PHE A 83 -8.33 -9.79 16.81
CA PHE A 83 -9.53 -10.58 16.53
C PHE A 83 -9.90 -10.61 15.04
N VAL A 84 -9.17 -9.88 14.20
CA VAL A 84 -9.23 -9.90 12.74
C VAL A 84 -7.86 -10.37 12.23
N GLY A 85 -7.82 -11.19 11.21
CA GLY A 85 -6.58 -11.64 10.57
C GLY A 85 -5.76 -10.46 10.03
N GLU A 86 -4.43 -10.53 10.14
CA GLU A 86 -3.53 -9.48 9.63
C GLU A 86 -2.51 -9.99 8.60
N LEU A 87 -2.44 -11.32 8.40
CA LEU A 87 -1.37 -11.96 7.63
C LEU A 87 -1.88 -12.50 6.27
N TYR A 88 -2.75 -11.77 5.56
CA TYR A 88 -3.36 -12.17 4.28
C TYR A 88 -3.17 -11.16 3.11
N PRO A 89 -2.02 -10.92 2.58
CA PRO A 89 -0.64 -11.14 3.01
C PRO A 89 -0.10 -9.99 3.88
N SER A 90 -0.91 -8.97 4.17
CA SER A 90 -0.60 -7.80 4.98
C SER A 90 -1.88 -7.26 5.64
N TYR A 91 -1.80 -6.16 6.37
CA TYR A 91 -2.98 -5.50 6.95
C TYR A 91 -4.05 -5.22 5.89
N PHE A 92 -5.31 -5.38 6.28
CA PHE A 92 -6.44 -5.08 5.39
C PHE A 92 -6.35 -3.68 4.76
N GLU A 93 -6.01 -2.66 5.55
CA GLU A 93 -5.90 -1.28 5.05
C GLU A 93 -4.75 -1.10 4.04
N TYR A 94 -3.66 -1.90 4.15
CA TYR A 94 -2.56 -1.88 3.18
C TYR A 94 -2.98 -2.53 1.86
N ASN A 95 -3.60 -3.69 1.94
CA ASN A 95 -4.10 -4.39 0.75
C ASN A 95 -5.18 -3.57 0.03
N LEU A 96 -6.05 -2.88 0.79
CA LEU A 96 -7.08 -2.00 0.23
C LEU A 96 -6.46 -0.79 -0.51
N LEU A 97 -5.40 -0.19 0.03
CA LEU A 97 -4.68 0.91 -0.63
C LEU A 97 -3.93 0.42 -1.88
N GLU A 98 -3.28 -0.74 -1.80
CA GLU A 98 -2.63 -1.37 -2.97
C GLU A 98 -3.64 -1.58 -4.10
N TYR A 99 -4.79 -2.19 -3.79
CA TYR A 99 -5.86 -2.39 -4.76
C TYR A 99 -6.36 -1.06 -5.34
N ARG A 100 -6.69 -0.09 -4.47
CA ARG A 100 -7.22 1.22 -4.89
C ARG A 100 -6.30 1.94 -5.86
N ALA A 101 -5.00 1.96 -5.57
CA ALA A 101 -4.04 2.77 -6.31
C ALA A 101 -3.48 2.09 -7.57
N LEU A 102 -3.44 0.74 -7.61
CA LEU A 102 -2.75 0.02 -8.67
C LEU A 102 -3.66 -0.87 -9.51
N ASP A 103 -4.82 -1.30 -8.97
CA ASP A 103 -5.67 -2.31 -9.63
C ASP A 103 -7.12 -1.86 -9.83
N ASP A 104 -7.57 -0.78 -9.17
CA ASP A 104 -8.92 -0.22 -9.34
C ASP A 104 -9.02 0.57 -10.66
N PRO A 105 -9.78 0.08 -11.66
CA PRO A 105 -9.87 0.73 -12.97
C PRO A 105 -10.60 2.07 -12.94
N ASP A 106 -11.35 2.35 -11.87
CA ASP A 106 -12.17 3.56 -11.73
C ASP A 106 -11.43 4.67 -10.96
N TYR A 107 -10.14 4.48 -10.65
CA TYR A 107 -9.35 5.45 -9.89
C TYR A 107 -7.98 5.71 -10.52
N GLU A 108 -7.68 6.97 -10.76
CA GLU A 108 -6.35 7.44 -11.17
C GLU A 108 -5.62 8.00 -9.94
N ALA A 109 -4.65 7.23 -9.44
CA ALA A 109 -3.94 7.58 -8.21
C ALA A 109 -2.92 8.69 -8.44
N PRO A 110 -2.83 9.70 -7.54
CA PRO A 110 -1.70 10.62 -7.50
C PRO A 110 -0.36 9.88 -7.34
N LYS A 111 0.72 10.48 -7.82
CA LYS A 111 2.06 9.86 -7.85
C LYS A 111 2.50 9.35 -6.47
N ASP A 112 2.35 10.14 -5.43
CA ASP A 112 2.74 9.78 -4.06
C ASP A 112 1.90 8.63 -3.47
N VAL A 113 0.62 8.54 -3.84
CA VAL A 113 -0.25 7.40 -3.49
C VAL A 113 0.18 6.14 -4.22
N MET A 114 0.47 6.26 -5.52
CA MET A 114 0.97 5.16 -6.35
C MET A 114 2.30 4.60 -5.84
N GLU A 115 3.27 5.49 -5.50
CA GLU A 115 4.56 5.09 -4.95
C GLU A 115 4.41 4.35 -3.62
N THR A 116 3.52 4.82 -2.74
CA THR A 116 3.23 4.15 -1.46
C THR A 116 2.60 2.77 -1.67
N ALA A 117 1.66 2.66 -2.58
CA ALA A 117 1.03 1.39 -2.92
C ALA A 117 2.02 0.40 -3.57
N GLN A 118 2.96 0.91 -4.39
CA GLN A 118 4.01 0.08 -4.97
C GLN A 118 4.98 -0.46 -3.90
N GLU A 119 5.30 0.32 -2.87
CA GLU A 119 6.11 -0.17 -1.75
C GLU A 119 5.40 -1.30 -0.97
N ILE A 120 4.08 -1.22 -0.81
CA ILE A 120 3.28 -2.32 -0.23
C ILE A 120 3.36 -3.55 -1.12
N ARG A 121 3.15 -3.39 -2.43
CA ARG A 121 3.23 -4.48 -3.42
C ARG A 121 4.60 -5.16 -3.41
N ASP A 122 5.66 -4.38 -3.38
CA ASP A 122 7.03 -4.88 -3.32
C ASP A 122 7.32 -5.62 -2.00
N PHE A 123 6.83 -5.10 -0.88
CA PHE A 123 6.91 -5.78 0.42
C PHE A 123 6.19 -7.13 0.39
N VAL A 124 4.95 -7.15 -0.09
CA VAL A 124 4.09 -8.33 -0.10
C VAL A 124 4.57 -9.40 -1.08
N ARG A 125 4.97 -9.00 -2.30
CA ARG A 125 5.30 -9.95 -3.38
C ARG A 125 6.77 -10.28 -3.47
N ASN A 126 7.65 -9.35 -3.13
CA ASN A 126 9.09 -9.45 -3.34
C ASN A 126 9.89 -9.52 -2.03
N GLY A 127 9.22 -9.42 -0.87
CA GLY A 127 9.87 -9.43 0.45
C GLY A 127 10.74 -8.19 0.73
N LYS A 128 10.58 -7.12 -0.04
CA LYS A 128 11.34 -5.88 0.13
C LYS A 128 10.88 -5.17 1.41
N PRO A 129 11.79 -4.80 2.34
CA PRO A 129 11.38 -4.17 3.58
C PRO A 129 10.71 -2.82 3.34
N LEU A 130 9.67 -2.53 4.12
CA LEU A 130 9.03 -1.21 4.11
C LEU A 130 9.98 -0.15 4.71
N PRO A 131 9.95 1.09 4.21
CA PRO A 131 10.75 2.20 4.75
C PRO A 131 10.43 2.50 6.22
N ASP A 132 11.37 3.15 6.91
CA ASP A 132 11.12 3.67 8.25
C ASP A 132 9.90 4.61 8.26
N HIS A 133 9.11 4.55 9.33
CA HIS A 133 7.87 5.35 9.48
C HIS A 133 6.82 5.14 8.38
N PHE A 134 6.81 3.97 7.76
CA PHE A 134 5.86 3.66 6.70
C PHE A 134 4.40 3.78 7.12
N ASP A 135 4.08 3.49 8.38
CA ASP A 135 2.76 3.68 8.98
C ASP A 135 2.19 5.10 8.78
N MET A 136 3.04 6.12 8.90
CA MET A 136 2.65 7.51 8.63
C MET A 136 2.54 7.81 7.14
N LYS A 137 3.47 7.31 6.33
CA LYS A 137 3.42 7.45 4.87
C LYS A 137 2.13 6.84 4.31
N HIS A 138 1.80 5.62 4.75
CA HIS A 138 0.55 4.94 4.41
C HIS A 138 -0.67 5.77 4.83
N ALA A 139 -0.70 6.31 6.06
CA ALA A 139 -1.83 7.08 6.56
C ALA A 139 -2.13 8.33 5.70
N TYR A 140 -1.09 9.06 5.27
CA TYR A 140 -1.24 10.20 4.36
C TYR A 140 -1.72 9.76 2.96
N ALA A 141 -1.18 8.68 2.43
CA ALA A 141 -1.59 8.15 1.13
C ALA A 141 -3.05 7.66 1.16
N ALA A 142 -3.46 6.96 2.22
CA ALA A 142 -4.83 6.50 2.41
C ALA A 142 -5.82 7.67 2.56
N ALA A 143 -5.46 8.73 3.31
CA ALA A 143 -6.29 9.93 3.40
C ALA A 143 -6.56 10.53 2.00
N LYS A 144 -5.54 10.64 1.15
CA LYS A 144 -5.66 11.12 -0.23
C LYS A 144 -6.45 10.18 -1.13
N ALA A 145 -6.18 8.88 -1.05
CA ALA A 145 -6.78 7.88 -1.95
C ALA A 145 -8.31 7.82 -1.86
N TYR A 146 -8.87 8.17 -0.72
CA TYR A 146 -10.31 8.14 -0.45
C TYR A 146 -10.92 9.52 -0.19
N ALA A 147 -10.17 10.58 -0.47
CA ALA A 147 -10.68 11.96 -0.36
C ALA A 147 -11.81 12.21 -1.36
N GLY A 148 -12.82 12.97 -0.95
CA GLY A 148 -14.00 13.29 -1.76
C GLY A 148 -15.10 12.24 -1.69
N MET A 149 -14.86 11.03 -1.18
CA MET A 149 -15.92 10.05 -0.93
C MET A 149 -16.79 10.49 0.25
N THR A 150 -18.10 10.28 0.11
CA THR A 150 -19.02 10.31 1.26
C THR A 150 -18.71 9.13 2.18
N LEU A 151 -19.12 9.21 3.44
CA LEU A 151 -18.97 8.08 4.37
C LEU A 151 -19.67 6.82 3.88
N ALA A 152 -20.83 6.97 3.21
CA ALA A 152 -21.58 5.84 2.67
C ALA A 152 -20.88 5.20 1.45
N GLU A 153 -20.30 6.00 0.55
CA GLU A 153 -19.52 5.49 -0.58
C GLU A 153 -18.27 4.76 -0.10
N PHE A 154 -17.59 5.32 0.90
CA PHE A 154 -16.40 4.66 1.47
C PHE A 154 -16.75 3.36 2.18
N ASP A 155 -17.82 3.31 2.98
CA ASP A 155 -18.31 2.08 3.60
C ASP A 155 -18.64 1.00 2.56
N ALA A 156 -19.36 1.38 1.48
CA ALA A 156 -19.66 0.46 0.39
C ALA A 156 -18.40 -0.03 -0.33
N TYR A 157 -17.42 0.84 -0.55
CA TYR A 157 -16.13 0.49 -1.16
C TYR A 157 -15.35 -0.52 -0.31
N VAL A 158 -15.23 -0.27 1.00
CA VAL A 158 -14.58 -1.18 1.95
C VAL A 158 -15.26 -2.55 1.96
N LYS A 159 -16.60 -2.59 2.04
CA LYS A 159 -17.39 -3.84 2.05
C LYS A 159 -17.27 -4.62 0.74
N ALA A 160 -17.21 -3.92 -0.40
CA ALA A 160 -17.01 -4.57 -1.70
C ALA A 160 -15.64 -5.26 -1.79
N TYR A 161 -14.58 -4.62 -1.29
CA TYR A 161 -13.27 -5.24 -1.21
C TYR A 161 -13.24 -6.37 -0.18
N ALA A 162 -13.84 -6.17 0.99
CA ALA A 162 -13.90 -7.18 2.06
C ALA A 162 -14.63 -8.47 1.63
N ALA A 163 -15.52 -8.40 0.66
CA ALA A 163 -16.20 -9.57 0.10
C ALA A 163 -15.34 -10.42 -0.84
N GLN A 164 -14.12 -9.96 -1.19
CA GLN A 164 -13.20 -10.74 -2.02
C GLN A 164 -12.59 -11.89 -1.22
N PRO A 165 -12.25 -13.03 -1.89
CA PRO A 165 -11.55 -14.14 -1.25
C PRO A 165 -10.24 -13.67 -0.59
N ALA A 166 -10.00 -14.07 0.65
CA ALA A 166 -8.77 -13.73 1.35
C ALA A 166 -7.57 -14.46 0.73
N ASN A 167 -6.56 -13.70 0.28
CA ASN A 167 -5.36 -14.30 -0.30
C ASN A 167 -4.57 -15.07 0.76
N GLY A 168 -4.08 -16.25 0.41
CA GLY A 168 -3.40 -17.16 1.33
C GLY A 168 -4.33 -18.06 2.15
N PHE A 169 -5.64 -18.01 1.88
CA PHE A 169 -6.65 -18.87 2.50
C PHE A 169 -7.67 -19.36 1.48
N SER A 170 -8.28 -20.51 1.76
CA SER A 170 -9.50 -20.98 1.08
C SER A 170 -10.65 -21.02 2.07
N GLY A 171 -11.87 -20.79 1.58
CA GLY A 171 -13.10 -20.88 2.38
C GLY A 171 -13.41 -19.65 3.23
N THR A 172 -12.75 -18.51 3.01
CA THR A 172 -13.04 -17.24 3.70
C THR A 172 -12.81 -16.04 2.78
N THR A 173 -13.42 -14.91 3.14
CA THR A 173 -13.17 -13.60 2.55
C THR A 173 -12.38 -12.72 3.52
N TYR A 174 -11.86 -11.58 3.04
CA TYR A 174 -11.20 -10.61 3.93
C TYR A 174 -12.13 -10.13 5.05
N GLY A 175 -13.42 -9.93 4.77
CA GLY A 175 -14.42 -9.47 5.74
C GLY A 175 -14.91 -10.53 6.73
N GLU A 176 -14.59 -11.82 6.51
CA GLU A 176 -14.98 -12.93 7.37
C GLU A 176 -13.81 -13.50 8.20
N SER A 177 -12.61 -12.97 8.00
CA SER A 177 -11.37 -13.47 8.61
C SER A 177 -11.23 -13.07 10.08
N PHE A 178 -12.24 -13.41 10.89
CA PHE A 178 -12.24 -13.20 12.33
C PHE A 178 -11.68 -14.41 13.07
N TYR A 179 -10.87 -14.16 14.09
CA TYR A 179 -10.44 -15.20 15.05
C TYR A 179 -11.62 -15.65 15.90
N LYS A 180 -12.22 -16.79 15.58
CA LYS A 180 -13.44 -17.29 16.22
C LYS A 180 -13.33 -17.39 17.75
N PRO A 181 -12.18 -17.85 18.34
CA PRO A 181 -12.02 -17.84 19.78
C PRO A 181 -12.11 -16.43 20.40
N MET A 182 -11.59 -15.40 19.72
CA MET A 182 -11.65 -14.03 20.24
C MET A 182 -13.06 -13.43 20.16
N LEU A 183 -13.90 -13.87 19.22
CA LEU A 183 -15.31 -13.48 19.21
C LEU A 183 -16.05 -14.04 20.44
N GLU A 184 -15.69 -15.23 20.92
CA GLU A 184 -16.24 -15.76 22.17
C GLU A 184 -15.84 -14.93 23.41
N VAL A 185 -14.65 -14.26 23.38
CA VAL A 185 -14.24 -13.30 24.42
C VAL A 185 -15.18 -12.09 24.44
N PHE A 186 -15.51 -11.52 23.25
CA PHE A 186 -16.49 -10.42 23.17
C PHE A 186 -17.85 -10.83 23.75
N ASP A 187 -18.34 -12.01 23.36
CA ASP A 187 -19.62 -12.54 23.81
C ASP A 187 -19.64 -12.78 25.33
N TYR A 188 -18.57 -13.36 25.87
CA TYR A 188 -18.42 -13.61 27.28
C TYR A 188 -18.40 -12.30 28.09
N LEU A 189 -17.61 -11.32 27.65
CA LEU A 189 -17.52 -10.03 28.30
C LEU A 189 -18.85 -9.28 28.25
N LYS A 190 -19.50 -9.21 27.07
CA LYS A 190 -20.84 -8.62 26.93
C LYS A 190 -21.86 -9.31 27.86
N GLY A 191 -21.84 -10.65 27.94
CA GLY A 191 -22.73 -11.43 28.82
C GLY A 191 -22.49 -11.16 30.31
N ASN A 192 -21.32 -10.63 30.67
CA ASN A 192 -20.96 -10.24 32.03
C ASN A 192 -20.98 -8.71 32.27
N GLY A 193 -21.71 -7.95 31.42
CA GLY A 193 -21.95 -6.52 31.59
C GLY A 193 -20.76 -5.64 31.20
N PHE A 194 -19.79 -6.11 30.42
CA PHE A 194 -18.71 -5.27 29.93
C PHE A 194 -19.12 -4.51 28.67
N THR A 195 -18.69 -3.28 28.58
CA THR A 195 -18.72 -2.49 27.36
C THR A 195 -17.38 -2.64 26.63
N CYS A 196 -17.41 -3.24 25.45
CA CYS A 196 -16.22 -3.49 24.63
C CYS A 196 -16.07 -2.39 23.57
N TYR A 197 -14.88 -1.80 23.48
CA TYR A 197 -14.48 -0.82 22.46
C TYR A 197 -13.36 -1.40 21.60
N VAL A 198 -13.44 -1.14 20.29
CA VAL A 198 -12.34 -1.37 19.36
C VAL A 198 -11.49 -0.10 19.28
N VAL A 199 -10.18 -0.23 19.42
CA VAL A 199 -9.21 0.88 19.41
C VAL A 199 -8.06 0.51 18.49
N SER A 200 -8.25 0.73 17.17
CA SER A 200 -7.36 0.28 16.12
C SER A 200 -6.45 1.39 15.60
N GLY A 201 -5.29 1.00 15.06
CA GLY A 201 -4.42 1.86 14.26
C GLY A 201 -4.94 2.11 12.83
N SER A 202 -5.84 1.26 12.34
CA SER A 202 -6.47 1.35 11.04
C SER A 202 -7.54 2.46 10.98
N ASP A 203 -7.92 2.85 9.77
CA ASP A 203 -8.95 3.86 9.54
C ASP A 203 -10.26 3.50 10.26
N ARG A 204 -10.84 4.46 11.00
CA ARG A 204 -12.05 4.28 11.80
C ARG A 204 -13.23 3.71 10.97
N PHE A 205 -13.39 4.17 9.73
CA PHE A 205 -14.50 3.76 8.90
C PHE A 205 -14.26 2.39 8.26
N ILE A 206 -13.01 2.00 8.00
CA ILE A 206 -12.65 0.61 7.69
C ILE A 206 -13.01 -0.29 8.86
N CYS A 207 -12.57 0.07 10.07
CA CYS A 207 -12.88 -0.72 11.27
C CYS A 207 -14.39 -0.86 11.50
N ARG A 208 -15.18 0.20 11.29
CA ARG A 208 -16.65 0.18 11.41
C ARG A 208 -17.29 -0.75 10.39
N ALA A 209 -16.87 -0.67 9.12
CA ALA A 209 -17.39 -1.51 8.05
C ALA A 209 -17.15 -3.00 8.32
N LEU A 210 -15.95 -3.35 8.81
CA LEU A 210 -15.62 -4.74 9.13
C LEU A 210 -16.33 -5.25 10.40
N THR A 211 -16.36 -4.47 11.47
CA THR A 211 -16.88 -4.90 12.77
C THR A 211 -18.42 -4.90 12.85
N GLU A 212 -19.11 -4.30 11.89
CA GLU A 212 -20.57 -4.39 11.77
C GLU A 212 -21.03 -5.85 11.66
N ALA A 213 -20.28 -6.68 10.93
CA ALA A 213 -20.59 -8.11 10.72
C ALA A 213 -20.63 -8.92 12.02
N ILE A 214 -19.96 -8.48 13.08
CA ILE A 214 -19.92 -9.11 14.41
C ILE A 214 -20.72 -8.33 15.47
N GLY A 215 -21.54 -7.37 15.04
CA GLY A 215 -22.46 -6.65 15.90
C GLY A 215 -21.78 -5.71 16.91
N ILE A 216 -20.63 -5.14 16.57
CA ILE A 216 -20.00 -4.06 17.34
C ILE A 216 -20.60 -2.72 16.88
N PRO A 217 -21.24 -1.95 17.77
CA PRO A 217 -21.81 -0.66 17.41
C PRO A 217 -20.75 0.34 16.94
N SER A 218 -21.01 1.08 15.86
CA SER A 218 -20.07 2.04 15.28
C SER A 218 -19.57 3.11 16.26
N ASN A 219 -20.36 3.47 17.25
CA ASN A 219 -19.95 4.41 18.33
C ASN A 219 -19.01 3.80 19.37
N ARG A 220 -18.65 2.51 19.22
CA ARG A 220 -17.64 1.81 20.05
C ARG A 220 -16.38 1.47 19.27
N VAL A 221 -16.18 2.13 18.13
CA VAL A 221 -15.01 1.93 17.23
C VAL A 221 -14.24 3.23 17.13
N ILE A 222 -13.01 3.19 17.61
CA ILE A 222 -12.01 4.28 17.62
C ILE A 222 -10.88 3.85 16.68
N GLY A 223 -10.45 4.73 15.76
CA GLY A 223 -9.43 4.41 14.77
C GLY A 223 -8.65 5.64 14.33
N MET A 224 -7.86 5.49 13.27
CA MET A 224 -7.26 6.61 12.56
C MET A 224 -8.36 7.53 12.01
N ASP A 225 -8.16 8.83 12.10
CA ASP A 225 -9.12 9.82 11.62
C ASP A 225 -8.54 10.73 10.55
N VAL A 226 -9.39 11.06 9.59
CA VAL A 226 -9.19 12.13 8.62
C VAL A 226 -10.21 13.25 8.87
N ARG A 227 -9.90 14.46 8.43
CA ARG A 227 -10.84 15.57 8.50
C ARG A 227 -12.07 15.28 7.65
N LEU A 228 -13.23 15.59 8.22
CA LEU A 228 -14.53 15.47 7.58
C LEU A 228 -15.09 16.87 7.32
N VAL A 229 -15.78 17.01 6.18
CA VAL A 229 -16.44 18.26 5.78
C VAL A 229 -17.83 17.97 5.23
N SER A 230 -18.73 18.96 5.21
CA SER A 230 -19.98 18.83 4.48
C SER A 230 -19.76 18.99 2.98
N SER A 231 -20.53 18.29 2.17
CA SER A 231 -20.39 18.24 0.70
C SER A 231 -20.51 19.61 0.02
N ALA A 232 -21.17 20.58 0.62
CA ALA A 232 -21.28 21.94 0.10
C ALA A 232 -20.46 22.98 0.91
N GLN A 233 -19.67 22.55 1.89
CA GLN A 233 -18.90 23.43 2.77
C GLN A 233 -17.79 24.21 2.03
N GLY A 234 -17.22 23.61 0.98
CA GLY A 234 -16.11 24.20 0.23
C GLY A 234 -14.88 24.47 1.15
N THR A 235 -14.34 25.68 1.09
CA THR A 235 -13.19 26.11 1.89
C THR A 235 -13.55 26.77 3.22
N ALA A 236 -14.85 26.88 3.55
CA ALA A 236 -15.28 27.49 4.80
C ALA A 236 -14.89 26.60 5.99
N GLU A 237 -14.46 27.25 7.11
CA GLU A 237 -14.29 26.53 8.36
C GLU A 237 -15.65 26.07 8.91
N GLY A 238 -15.71 24.86 9.50
CA GLY A 238 -16.95 24.28 10.01
C GLY A 238 -17.65 25.16 11.05
N VAL A 239 -16.92 25.97 11.83
CA VAL A 239 -17.49 26.94 12.79
C VAL A 239 -18.28 28.06 12.08
N ASN A 240 -18.00 28.32 10.83
CA ASN A 240 -18.63 29.35 10.01
C ASN A 240 -19.60 28.78 8.96
N TYR A 241 -19.89 27.49 9.01
CA TYR A 241 -20.73 26.79 8.06
C TYR A 241 -21.83 25.98 8.77
N THR A 242 -23.04 26.06 8.29
CA THR A 242 -24.17 25.24 8.78
C THR A 242 -24.57 24.25 7.68
N MET A 243 -24.33 22.98 7.94
CA MET A 243 -24.70 21.89 7.03
C MET A 243 -26.19 21.86 6.75
N GLY A 244 -26.57 21.80 5.48
CA GLY A 244 -27.94 21.62 5.01
C GLY A 244 -28.42 20.16 5.14
N ARG A 245 -29.75 19.96 5.09
CA ARG A 245 -30.35 18.62 5.27
C ARG A 245 -30.06 17.64 4.13
N GLU A 246 -29.81 18.16 2.93
CA GLU A 246 -29.54 17.38 1.72
C GLU A 246 -28.04 17.13 1.48
N GLU A 247 -27.20 17.61 2.39
CA GLU A 247 -25.77 17.46 2.28
C GLU A 247 -25.28 16.17 2.93
N SER A 248 -24.17 15.66 2.44
CA SER A 248 -23.47 14.49 2.98
C SER A 248 -22.16 14.89 3.64
N ILE A 249 -21.63 14.03 4.49
CA ILE A 249 -20.27 14.19 5.03
C ILE A 249 -19.27 13.53 4.09
N LEU A 250 -18.24 14.29 3.70
CA LEU A 250 -17.15 13.86 2.85
C LEU A 250 -15.87 13.66 3.67
N ARG A 251 -15.06 12.70 3.23
CA ARG A 251 -13.68 12.53 3.67
C ARG A 251 -12.78 13.55 2.95
N THR A 252 -11.78 14.08 3.63
CA THR A 252 -10.74 14.90 3.02
C THR A 252 -9.41 14.16 2.97
N ASP A 253 -8.41 14.76 2.36
CA ASP A 253 -7.01 14.30 2.32
C ASP A 253 -6.19 14.68 3.56
N GLU A 254 -6.81 15.36 4.54
CA GLU A 254 -6.15 15.81 5.76
C GLU A 254 -6.20 14.73 6.85
N LEU A 255 -5.05 14.15 7.17
CA LEU A 255 -4.89 13.23 8.29
C LEU A 255 -4.97 13.99 9.62
N ILE A 256 -5.92 13.64 10.49
CA ILE A 256 -6.05 14.20 11.83
C ILE A 256 -5.15 13.46 12.82
N ILE A 257 -5.22 12.12 12.83
CA ILE A 257 -4.44 11.30 13.75
C ILE A 257 -4.26 9.89 13.22
N LYS A 258 -3.02 9.37 13.22
CA LYS A 258 -2.74 7.93 13.14
C LYS A 258 -2.82 7.37 14.57
N ASN A 259 -3.78 6.49 14.82
CA ASN A 259 -4.15 6.02 16.15
C ASN A 259 -3.25 4.87 16.64
N LEU A 260 -1.95 5.11 16.77
CA LEU A 260 -0.95 4.13 17.24
C LEU A 260 -0.33 4.56 18.58
N LYS A 261 0.12 3.58 19.36
CA LYS A 261 0.88 3.79 20.60
C LYS A 261 0.12 4.74 21.56
N THR A 262 0.76 5.83 22.01
CA THR A 262 0.17 6.82 22.93
C THR A 262 -1.07 7.51 22.34
N ASN A 263 -1.21 7.57 21.01
CA ASN A 263 -2.42 8.13 20.41
C ASN A 263 -3.67 7.28 20.73
N LYS A 264 -3.56 5.95 20.84
CA LYS A 264 -4.66 5.09 21.33
C LYS A 264 -5.13 5.55 22.72
N VAL A 265 -4.21 5.83 23.63
CA VAL A 265 -4.54 6.32 25.00
C VAL A 265 -5.24 7.67 24.96
N LYS A 266 -4.76 8.60 24.12
CA LYS A 266 -5.39 9.93 23.95
C LYS A 266 -6.82 9.81 23.45
N GLN A 267 -7.05 8.98 22.45
CA GLN A 267 -8.39 8.76 21.91
C GLN A 267 -9.32 8.05 22.92
N ILE A 268 -8.83 7.08 23.67
CA ILE A 268 -9.60 6.46 24.77
C ILE A 268 -10.01 7.51 25.80
N ALA A 269 -9.09 8.37 26.21
CA ALA A 269 -9.39 9.41 27.20
C ALA A 269 -10.42 10.44 26.66
N GLN A 270 -10.36 10.78 25.38
CA GLN A 270 -11.26 11.75 24.75
C GLN A 270 -12.66 11.19 24.47
N GLU A 271 -12.74 9.95 23.94
CA GLU A 271 -13.99 9.40 23.43
C GLU A 271 -14.72 8.52 24.44
N ILE A 272 -14.00 7.81 25.30
CA ILE A 272 -14.58 6.97 26.36
C ILE A 272 -14.70 7.73 27.67
N GLY A 273 -13.69 8.56 28.01
CA GLY A 273 -13.66 9.36 29.25
C GLY A 273 -13.46 8.53 30.52
N LYS A 274 -13.16 7.22 30.40
CA LYS A 274 -12.89 6.29 31.49
C LYS A 274 -11.62 5.51 31.23
N VAL A 275 -10.88 5.14 32.26
CA VAL A 275 -9.74 4.23 32.16
C VAL A 275 -10.26 2.80 32.03
N PRO A 276 -9.93 2.05 30.97
CA PRO A 276 -10.35 0.67 30.83
C PRO A 276 -9.87 -0.23 31.97
N VAL A 277 -10.58 -1.33 32.21
CA VAL A 277 -10.18 -2.36 33.18
C VAL A 277 -9.68 -3.64 32.51
N LEU A 278 -9.95 -3.81 31.21
CA LEU A 278 -9.39 -4.85 30.37
C LEU A 278 -8.84 -4.26 29.07
N SER A 279 -7.75 -4.84 28.59
CA SER A 279 -7.14 -4.44 27.32
C SER A 279 -6.59 -5.65 26.58
N PHE A 280 -6.89 -5.75 25.28
CA PHE A 280 -6.46 -6.82 24.39
C PHE A 280 -5.73 -6.25 23.20
N GLY A 281 -4.64 -6.88 22.77
CA GLY A 281 -3.83 -6.47 21.63
C GLY A 281 -2.90 -7.58 21.16
N ASN A 282 -2.04 -7.29 20.18
CA ASN A 282 -1.11 -8.28 19.61
C ASN A 282 0.29 -7.70 19.36
N SER A 283 0.46 -6.40 19.41
CA SER A 283 1.69 -5.75 18.97
C SER A 283 2.24 -4.71 19.94
N GLY A 284 3.48 -4.28 19.73
CA GLY A 284 4.08 -3.18 20.49
C GLY A 284 3.33 -1.83 20.34
N GLY A 285 2.47 -1.72 19.32
CA GLY A 285 1.54 -0.60 19.13
C GLY A 285 0.50 -0.48 20.23
N ASP A 286 0.20 -1.58 20.94
CA ASP A 286 -0.86 -1.70 21.96
C ASP A 286 -0.34 -1.53 23.39
N ALA A 287 0.97 -1.62 23.60
CA ALA A 287 1.58 -1.56 24.92
C ALA A 287 1.16 -0.31 25.71
N ALA A 288 1.03 0.85 25.04
CA ALA A 288 0.56 2.07 25.70
C ALA A 288 -0.90 1.95 26.19
N MET A 289 -1.78 1.31 25.40
CA MET A 289 -3.17 1.04 25.77
C MET A 289 -3.25 0.06 26.95
N HIS A 290 -2.42 -0.99 26.95
CA HIS A 290 -2.31 -1.94 28.05
C HIS A 290 -1.82 -1.29 29.33
N ASN A 291 -0.75 -0.50 29.25
CA ASN A 291 -0.23 0.23 30.41
C ASN A 291 -1.26 1.22 30.97
N TYR A 292 -2.04 1.85 30.09
CA TYR A 292 -3.12 2.75 30.53
C TYR A 292 -4.21 1.99 31.31
N ALA A 293 -4.64 0.83 30.81
CA ALA A 293 -5.59 -0.02 31.54
C ALA A 293 -5.01 -0.50 32.88
N LEU A 294 -3.74 -0.97 32.89
CA LEU A 294 -3.08 -1.43 34.12
C LEU A 294 -2.79 -0.32 35.12
N SER A 295 -2.77 0.94 34.68
CA SER A 295 -2.66 2.11 35.59
C SER A 295 -3.99 2.55 36.20
N ASN A 296 -5.09 1.79 36.03
CA ASN A 296 -6.39 2.16 36.57
C ASN A 296 -6.32 2.40 38.08
N PRO A 297 -6.60 3.63 38.56
CA PRO A 297 -6.37 3.99 39.96
C PRO A 297 -7.47 3.48 40.90
N LYS A 298 -8.58 3.00 40.33
CA LYS A 298 -9.79 2.67 41.10
C LYS A 298 -10.05 1.17 41.17
N TYR A 299 -9.74 0.45 40.08
CA TYR A 299 -10.14 -0.91 39.88
C TYR A 299 -8.98 -1.84 39.54
N LYS A 300 -9.12 -3.10 39.93
CA LYS A 300 -8.30 -4.20 39.42
C LYS A 300 -8.44 -4.24 37.90
N SER A 301 -7.34 -4.44 37.19
CA SER A 301 -7.28 -4.48 35.73
C SER A 301 -6.39 -5.60 35.24
N ALA A 302 -6.53 -5.98 33.96
CA ALA A 302 -5.69 -6.97 33.31
C ALA A 302 -5.49 -6.62 31.82
N ALA A 303 -4.36 -7.07 31.26
CA ALA A 303 -4.02 -6.91 29.87
C ALA A 303 -3.63 -8.27 29.25
N PHE A 304 -4.06 -8.47 28.01
CA PHE A 304 -3.88 -9.72 27.25
C PHE A 304 -3.25 -9.42 25.90
N MET A 305 -2.19 -10.17 25.58
CA MET A 305 -1.48 -10.07 24.29
C MET A 305 -1.58 -11.38 23.53
N LEU A 306 -2.17 -11.32 22.36
CA LEU A 306 -2.22 -12.44 21.43
C LEU A 306 -0.91 -12.53 20.65
N ILE A 307 -0.35 -13.73 20.51
CA ILE A 307 0.79 -13.99 19.65
C ILE A 307 0.39 -14.88 18.48
N ALA A 308 0.77 -14.45 17.26
CA ALA A 308 0.56 -15.21 16.04
C ALA A 308 1.68 -16.25 15.88
N ASP A 309 1.58 -17.36 16.62
CA ASP A 309 2.58 -18.44 16.68
C ASP A 309 2.17 -19.72 15.96
N ASP A 310 1.04 -19.70 15.24
CA ASP A 310 0.56 -20.83 14.47
C ASP A 310 0.95 -20.73 12.99
N ASP A 311 2.07 -21.31 12.66
CA ASP A 311 2.59 -21.39 11.29
C ASP A 311 1.94 -22.47 10.42
N GLN A 312 1.02 -23.27 10.99
CA GLN A 312 0.31 -24.34 10.28
C GLN A 312 -1.07 -23.88 9.78
N ARG A 313 -1.79 -23.14 10.60
CA ARG A 313 -3.16 -22.69 10.32
C ARG A 313 -3.23 -21.22 9.88
N ASP A 314 -2.11 -20.46 10.06
CA ASP A 314 -1.98 -19.06 9.69
C ASP A 314 -0.59 -18.76 9.08
N HIS A 315 -0.40 -17.59 8.48
CA HIS A 315 0.86 -17.13 7.90
C HIS A 315 1.78 -16.47 8.96
N ALA A 316 1.96 -17.14 10.07
CA ALA A 316 2.70 -16.66 11.22
C ALA A 316 4.22 -16.91 11.12
N SER A 317 5.01 -16.09 11.83
CA SER A 317 6.41 -16.37 12.13
C SER A 317 6.52 -16.83 13.58
N ARG A 318 6.55 -18.14 13.79
CA ARG A 318 6.55 -18.77 15.11
C ARG A 318 7.71 -18.28 15.98
N GLU A 319 8.92 -18.22 15.45
CA GLU A 319 10.10 -17.78 16.19
C GLU A 319 9.95 -16.35 16.72
N LYS A 320 9.53 -15.43 15.83
CA LYS A 320 9.26 -14.04 16.20
C LYS A 320 8.16 -13.93 17.24
N ALA A 321 7.07 -14.68 17.07
CA ALA A 321 5.93 -14.67 17.98
C ALA A 321 6.30 -15.17 19.38
N LEU A 322 7.08 -16.24 19.51
CA LEU A 322 7.55 -16.75 20.80
C LEU A 322 8.46 -15.77 21.52
N THR A 323 9.36 -15.08 20.79
CA THR A 323 10.22 -14.04 21.35
C THR A 323 9.39 -12.88 21.89
N LEU A 324 8.40 -12.41 21.14
CA LEU A 324 7.46 -11.38 21.59
C LEU A 324 6.65 -11.85 22.79
N GLY A 325 6.16 -13.09 22.78
CA GLY A 325 5.41 -13.67 23.91
C GLY A 325 6.19 -13.68 25.21
N GLN A 326 7.49 -13.93 25.17
CA GLN A 326 8.33 -13.82 26.36
C GLN A 326 8.41 -12.37 26.84
N GLN A 327 8.67 -11.42 25.95
CA GLN A 327 8.73 -10.00 26.28
C GLN A 327 7.43 -9.50 26.91
N TRP A 328 6.27 -9.96 26.40
CA TRP A 328 4.96 -9.57 26.94
C TRP A 328 4.71 -10.13 28.34
N ARG A 329 5.13 -11.38 28.61
CA ARG A 329 5.05 -11.95 29.96
C ARG A 329 5.94 -11.18 30.95
N GLU A 330 7.15 -10.82 30.54
CA GLU A 330 8.05 -9.98 31.35
C GLU A 330 7.48 -8.58 31.61
N ALA A 331 6.67 -8.03 30.68
CA ALA A 331 5.93 -6.79 30.86
C ALA A 331 4.69 -6.93 31.75
N GLY A 332 4.35 -8.15 32.20
CA GLY A 332 3.21 -8.41 33.09
C GLY A 332 1.87 -8.61 32.38
N TYR A 333 1.87 -8.89 31.07
CA TYR A 333 0.66 -9.18 30.31
C TYR A 333 0.40 -10.68 30.25
N HIS A 334 -0.87 -11.08 30.23
CA HIS A 334 -1.25 -12.44 29.91
C HIS A 334 -1.08 -12.70 28.41
N VAL A 335 -0.42 -13.79 28.04
CA VAL A 335 -0.15 -14.11 26.64
C VAL A 335 -1.09 -15.20 26.17
N ILE A 336 -1.76 -14.97 25.05
CA ILE A 336 -2.64 -15.90 24.34
C ILE A 336 -1.87 -16.46 23.15
N SER A 337 -1.71 -17.78 23.05
CA SER A 337 -1.10 -18.46 21.92
C SER A 337 -2.16 -18.91 20.92
N MET A 338 -2.10 -18.44 19.67
CA MET A 338 -3.02 -18.92 18.65
C MET A 338 -2.88 -20.42 18.39
N ARG A 339 -1.66 -20.95 18.52
CA ARG A 339 -1.36 -22.34 18.26
C ARG A 339 -1.87 -23.25 19.37
N ASP A 340 -1.57 -22.92 20.62
CA ASP A 340 -1.77 -23.82 21.75
C ASP A 340 -3.11 -23.59 22.45
N ASP A 341 -3.61 -22.34 22.47
CA ASP A 341 -4.81 -21.96 23.20
C ASP A 341 -6.08 -22.04 22.34
N PHE A 342 -5.96 -22.02 20.99
CA PHE A 342 -7.11 -22.06 20.09
C PHE A 342 -7.31 -23.45 19.47
N LYS A 343 -8.54 -23.96 19.47
CA LYS A 343 -8.92 -25.17 18.72
C LYS A 343 -9.01 -24.90 17.22
N THR A 344 -9.45 -23.71 16.83
CA THR A 344 -9.48 -23.21 15.47
C THR A 344 -9.15 -21.72 15.47
N ILE A 345 -8.67 -21.17 14.34
CA ILE A 345 -8.46 -19.74 14.20
C ILE A 345 -9.68 -19.12 13.53
N TYR A 346 -10.00 -19.52 12.30
CA TYR A 346 -11.03 -18.89 11.46
C TYR A 346 -12.34 -19.69 11.39
N GLY A 347 -12.40 -20.89 12.01
CA GLY A 347 -13.54 -21.78 11.98
C GLY A 347 -13.37 -22.96 11.02
N GLU A 348 -14.42 -23.80 10.95
CA GLU A 348 -14.44 -24.96 10.05
C GLU A 348 -14.48 -24.53 8.58
N GLY A 349 -13.78 -25.29 7.73
CA GLY A 349 -13.78 -25.06 6.28
C GLY A 349 -12.79 -24.00 5.80
N VAL A 350 -12.13 -23.25 6.69
CA VAL A 350 -11.06 -22.32 6.33
C VAL A 350 -9.72 -23.03 6.43
N THR A 351 -8.95 -23.01 5.35
CA THR A 351 -7.61 -23.61 5.31
C THR A 351 -6.60 -22.64 4.74
N LYS A 352 -5.40 -22.64 5.33
CA LYS A 352 -4.25 -21.90 4.82
C LYS A 352 -3.83 -22.47 3.46
N THR A 353 -3.54 -21.60 2.52
CA THR A 353 -2.94 -21.90 1.20
C THR A 353 -1.73 -21.02 0.98
N ASP A 354 -0.94 -21.27 -0.04
CA ASP A 354 0.10 -20.34 -0.45
C ASP A 354 -0.54 -19.04 -0.95
N PHE A 355 0.19 -17.92 -0.81
CA PHE A 355 -0.21 -16.67 -1.44
C PHE A 355 -0.18 -16.81 -2.96
N SER A 356 -1.21 -16.31 -3.61
CA SER A 356 -1.34 -16.30 -5.06
C SER A 356 -1.53 -14.87 -5.54
N PHE A 357 -0.60 -14.40 -6.36
CA PHE A 357 -0.70 -13.08 -6.96
C PHE A 357 -0.89 -13.22 -8.46
N PRO A 358 -1.90 -12.57 -9.05
CA PRO A 358 -1.97 -12.43 -10.49
C PRO A 358 -0.66 -11.83 -11.02
N VAL A 359 -0.18 -12.37 -12.11
CA VAL A 359 0.98 -11.80 -12.79
C VAL A 359 0.60 -10.41 -13.29
N ASP A 360 1.27 -9.38 -12.77
CA ASP A 360 1.02 -8.00 -13.17
C ASP A 360 1.70 -7.72 -14.52
N ILE A 361 0.92 -7.81 -15.60
CA ILE A 361 1.37 -7.46 -16.95
C ILE A 361 1.03 -6.02 -17.35
N LYS A 362 0.34 -5.26 -16.50
CA LYS A 362 -0.08 -3.88 -16.80
C LYS A 362 1.09 -2.96 -17.17
N PRO A 363 2.26 -3.02 -16.48
CA PRO A 363 3.41 -2.23 -16.88
C PRO A 363 3.86 -2.46 -18.32
N LEU A 364 3.67 -3.66 -18.87
CA LEU A 364 4.02 -4.02 -20.25
C LEU A 364 2.89 -3.72 -21.25
N THR A 365 1.62 -4.00 -20.88
CA THR A 365 0.48 -3.76 -21.77
C THR A 365 0.20 -2.29 -21.99
N GLU A 366 0.39 -1.44 -20.97
CA GLU A 366 0.26 0.02 -21.05
C GLU A 366 1.60 0.73 -21.29
N TRP A 367 2.68 0.00 -21.34
CA TRP A 367 4.07 0.47 -21.46
C TRP A 367 4.41 1.59 -20.46
N GLN A 368 4.33 1.25 -19.18
CA GLN A 368 4.57 2.19 -18.07
C GLN A 368 6.08 2.29 -17.77
N ALA A 369 6.77 3.18 -18.47
CA ALA A 369 8.21 3.37 -18.28
C ALA A 369 8.57 3.70 -16.82
N GLY A 370 9.68 3.13 -16.33
CA GLY A 370 10.14 3.24 -14.95
C GLY A 370 9.57 2.20 -13.99
N ARG A 371 8.54 1.44 -14.39
CA ARG A 371 7.98 0.34 -13.57
C ARG A 371 8.86 -0.89 -13.63
N THR A 372 9.01 -1.55 -12.49
CA THR A 372 9.63 -2.88 -12.41
C THR A 372 8.70 -3.95 -12.98
N VAL A 373 9.28 -4.96 -13.61
CA VAL A 373 8.55 -6.12 -14.12
C VAL A 373 9.26 -7.41 -13.74
N SER A 374 8.48 -8.47 -13.53
CA SER A 374 9.03 -9.80 -13.26
C SER A 374 9.27 -10.59 -14.56
N GLN A 375 10.04 -11.66 -14.47
CA GLN A 375 10.24 -12.58 -15.60
C GLN A 375 8.91 -13.22 -16.02
N GLU A 376 8.05 -13.55 -15.04
CA GLU A 376 6.73 -14.12 -15.30
C GLU A 376 5.83 -13.14 -16.06
N ALA A 377 5.95 -11.82 -15.77
CA ALA A 377 5.21 -10.79 -16.50
C ALA A 377 5.66 -10.70 -17.97
N VAL A 378 6.95 -10.80 -18.21
CA VAL A 378 7.51 -10.83 -19.58
C VAL A 378 7.03 -12.07 -20.34
N GLU A 379 7.02 -13.24 -19.70
CA GLU A 379 6.53 -14.48 -20.30
C GLU A 379 5.02 -14.39 -20.60
N ALA A 380 4.22 -13.87 -19.66
CA ALA A 380 2.79 -13.68 -19.84
C ALA A 380 2.45 -12.61 -20.90
N PHE A 381 3.32 -11.62 -21.12
CA PHE A 381 3.22 -10.64 -22.20
C PHE A 381 3.55 -11.21 -23.58
N GLY A 382 4.03 -12.45 -23.66
CA GLY A 382 4.38 -13.15 -24.89
C GLY A 382 5.88 -13.26 -25.16
N GLY A 383 6.69 -13.02 -24.13
CA GLY A 383 8.14 -13.20 -24.16
C GLY A 383 8.93 -11.92 -24.41
N ILE A 384 10.23 -12.03 -24.18
CA ILE A 384 11.17 -10.91 -24.20
C ILE A 384 11.22 -10.17 -25.53
N ASP A 385 11.00 -10.84 -26.65
CA ASP A 385 11.06 -10.22 -27.97
C ASP A 385 9.93 -9.22 -28.21
N ASN A 386 8.81 -9.35 -27.51
CA ASN A 386 7.70 -8.38 -27.54
C ASN A 386 7.99 -7.11 -26.73
N CYS A 387 9.05 -7.13 -25.92
CA CYS A 387 9.43 -6.01 -25.07
C CYS A 387 10.44 -5.05 -25.71
N PHE A 388 10.88 -5.33 -26.95
CA PHE A 388 11.82 -4.49 -27.69
C PHE A 388 11.23 -4.12 -29.06
N ALA A 389 11.00 -2.83 -29.28
CA ALA A 389 10.42 -2.33 -30.52
C ALA A 389 10.85 -0.89 -30.81
N ALA A 390 10.82 -0.54 -32.09
CA ALA A 390 11.05 0.81 -32.61
C ALA A 390 9.83 1.23 -33.44
N ASP A 391 8.81 1.75 -32.81
CA ASP A 391 7.50 2.01 -33.41
C ASP A 391 7.30 3.50 -33.75
N PRO A 392 6.33 3.85 -34.62
CA PRO A 392 5.81 5.21 -34.69
C PRO A 392 5.35 5.69 -33.32
N ILE A 393 5.55 6.98 -33.03
CA ILE A 393 5.18 7.53 -31.72
C ILE A 393 3.66 7.46 -31.51
N PRO A 394 3.15 6.82 -30.44
CA PRO A 394 1.72 6.81 -30.12
C PRO A 394 1.18 8.22 -29.83
N ASP A 395 -0.12 8.46 -30.05
CA ASP A 395 -0.73 9.78 -29.82
C ASP A 395 -0.58 10.29 -28.39
N GLY A 396 -0.74 9.44 -27.40
CA GLY A 396 -0.56 9.80 -25.99
C GLY A 396 0.87 10.25 -25.65
N VAL A 397 1.87 9.53 -26.18
CA VAL A 397 3.28 9.92 -26.04
C VAL A 397 3.55 11.23 -26.76
N TRP A 398 3.05 11.37 -28.00
CA TRP A 398 3.21 12.61 -28.76
C TRP A 398 2.61 13.83 -28.04
N GLN A 399 1.44 13.66 -27.43
CA GLN A 399 0.80 14.73 -26.63
C GLN A 399 1.63 15.14 -25.41
N ARG A 400 2.21 14.18 -24.68
CA ARG A 400 3.10 14.46 -23.53
C ARG A 400 4.32 15.29 -23.93
N MET A 401 4.87 15.04 -25.11
CA MET A 401 6.06 15.72 -25.63
C MET A 401 5.80 17.19 -26.02
N GLN A 402 4.54 17.57 -26.35
CA GLN A 402 4.23 18.89 -26.88
C GLN A 402 4.54 20.02 -25.88
N GLY A 403 5.26 21.03 -26.33
CA GLY A 403 5.68 22.18 -25.52
C GLY A 403 6.82 21.89 -24.54
N LYS A 404 7.16 20.63 -24.32
CA LYS A 404 8.26 20.16 -23.45
C LYS A 404 9.47 19.75 -24.30
N THR A 405 9.57 18.48 -24.63
CA THR A 405 10.67 17.92 -25.43
C THR A 405 10.52 18.18 -26.92
N TYR A 406 9.31 18.39 -27.42
CA TYR A 406 9.02 18.79 -28.78
C TYR A 406 8.43 20.20 -28.84
N LYS A 407 8.98 21.03 -29.73
CA LYS A 407 8.48 22.37 -30.08
C LYS A 407 8.36 22.41 -31.59
N GLU A 408 7.31 23.09 -32.10
CA GLU A 408 7.12 23.24 -33.54
C GLU A 408 8.36 23.87 -34.18
N ASN A 409 8.87 23.26 -35.25
CA ASN A 409 10.12 23.64 -35.86
C ASN A 409 10.18 23.12 -37.31
N PRO A 410 11.03 23.68 -38.20
CA PRO A 410 11.12 23.28 -39.59
C PRO A 410 12.08 22.11 -39.86
N TYR A 411 12.70 21.51 -38.82
CA TYR A 411 13.83 20.58 -39.01
C TYR A 411 13.45 19.13 -38.76
N ILE A 412 12.49 18.84 -37.87
CA ILE A 412 12.13 17.50 -37.49
C ILE A 412 10.65 17.42 -37.12
N GLY A 413 9.94 16.45 -37.64
CA GLY A 413 8.55 16.19 -37.36
C GLY A 413 8.35 14.83 -36.70
N ARG A 414 7.11 14.52 -36.32
CA ARG A 414 6.73 13.24 -35.69
C ARG A 414 7.17 12.03 -36.52
N ASP A 415 7.00 12.10 -37.83
CA ASP A 415 7.31 10.99 -38.76
C ASP A 415 8.80 10.73 -38.90
N ASP A 416 9.67 11.64 -38.47
CA ASP A 416 11.12 11.46 -38.45
C ASP A 416 11.61 10.76 -37.19
N LEU A 417 10.74 10.60 -36.21
CA LEU A 417 11.04 10.02 -34.90
C LEU A 417 10.39 8.65 -34.73
N ARG A 418 10.98 7.85 -33.84
CA ARG A 418 10.45 6.55 -33.40
C ARG A 418 10.44 6.48 -31.89
N HIS A 419 9.46 5.79 -31.37
CA HIS A 419 9.36 5.43 -29.98
C HIS A 419 10.01 4.05 -29.78
N ILE A 420 11.14 4.04 -29.07
CA ILE A 420 11.80 2.81 -28.64
C ILE A 420 11.12 2.34 -27.37
N ARG A 421 10.68 1.09 -27.36
CA ARG A 421 10.29 0.35 -26.17
C ARG A 421 11.40 -0.66 -25.87
N ALA A 422 11.89 -0.69 -24.64
CA ALA A 422 12.91 -1.62 -24.22
C ALA A 422 12.80 -1.93 -22.74
N LEU A 423 13.25 -3.12 -22.33
CA LEU A 423 13.52 -3.39 -20.91
C LEU A 423 14.99 -3.11 -20.61
N HIS A 424 15.27 -2.76 -19.37
CA HIS A 424 16.63 -2.58 -18.88
C HIS A 424 16.77 -3.12 -17.46
N TRP A 425 17.99 -3.45 -17.07
CA TRP A 425 18.35 -3.81 -15.71
C TRP A 425 18.95 -2.60 -15.02
N ASP A 426 18.62 -2.39 -13.73
CA ASP A 426 19.35 -1.46 -12.90
C ASP A 426 20.57 -2.13 -12.24
N TYR A 427 21.29 -1.38 -11.40
CA TYR A 427 22.45 -1.89 -10.69
C TYR A 427 22.11 -2.94 -9.62
N ASP A 428 20.87 -2.93 -9.14
CA ASP A 428 20.35 -3.90 -8.17
C ASP A 428 19.76 -5.16 -8.83
N ASN A 429 20.00 -5.34 -10.16
CA ASN A 429 19.47 -6.42 -10.98
C ASN A 429 17.93 -6.48 -11.00
N GLN A 430 17.26 -5.35 -10.91
CA GLN A 430 15.83 -5.26 -11.13
C GLN A 430 15.56 -4.91 -12.60
N MET A 431 14.56 -5.57 -13.17
CA MET A 431 14.17 -5.36 -14.56
C MET A 431 13.08 -4.27 -14.62
N HIS A 432 13.29 -3.28 -15.48
CA HIS A 432 12.39 -2.13 -15.64
C HIS A 432 11.91 -1.96 -17.07
N VAL A 433 10.71 -1.39 -17.20
CA VAL A 433 10.19 -0.89 -18.48
C VAL A 433 10.87 0.43 -18.80
N GLY A 434 11.41 0.57 -19.99
CA GLY A 434 12.08 1.79 -20.46
C GLY A 434 11.53 2.29 -21.78
N GLU A 435 11.64 3.58 -22.03
CA GLU A 435 11.26 4.20 -23.29
C GLU A 435 12.25 5.29 -23.72
N MET A 436 12.41 5.46 -25.03
CA MET A 436 13.26 6.50 -25.62
C MET A 436 12.69 6.98 -26.95
N ILE A 437 12.80 8.27 -27.27
CA ILE A 437 12.49 8.80 -28.59
C ILE A 437 13.77 9.02 -29.33
N VAL A 438 13.90 8.42 -30.51
CA VAL A 438 15.10 8.54 -31.37
C VAL A 438 14.71 8.87 -32.81
N ASN A 439 15.67 9.34 -33.61
CA ASN A 439 15.47 9.51 -35.06
C ASN A 439 15.27 8.15 -35.75
N LYS A 440 14.36 8.08 -36.71
CA LYS A 440 14.11 6.85 -37.50
C LYS A 440 15.35 6.27 -38.17
N GLN A 441 16.37 7.10 -38.47
CA GLN A 441 17.61 6.64 -39.09
C GLN A 441 18.45 5.73 -38.19
N ILE A 442 18.33 5.88 -36.88
CA ILE A 442 19.11 5.13 -35.88
C ILE A 442 18.25 4.16 -35.07
N ALA A 443 16.93 4.18 -35.25
CA ALA A 443 16.00 3.49 -34.37
C ALA A 443 16.28 1.98 -34.24
N ASP A 444 16.46 1.27 -35.35
CA ASP A 444 16.72 -0.18 -35.35
C ASP A 444 18.09 -0.51 -34.72
N ARG A 445 19.11 0.35 -34.95
CA ARG A 445 20.43 0.18 -34.32
C ARG A 445 20.35 0.36 -32.81
N VAL A 446 19.67 1.40 -32.36
CA VAL A 446 19.51 1.67 -30.91
C VAL A 446 18.70 0.56 -30.24
N ALA A 447 17.60 0.12 -30.83
CA ALA A 447 16.83 -1.01 -30.31
C ALA A 447 17.68 -2.29 -30.20
N THR A 448 18.53 -2.57 -31.21
CA THR A 448 19.46 -3.70 -31.18
C THR A 448 20.50 -3.56 -30.06
N ILE A 449 21.10 -2.37 -29.90
CA ILE A 449 22.07 -2.11 -28.83
C ILE A 449 21.42 -2.29 -27.46
N LEU A 450 20.23 -1.70 -27.22
CA LEU A 450 19.52 -1.85 -25.95
C LEU A 450 19.16 -3.31 -25.65
N ARG A 451 18.80 -4.10 -26.66
CA ARG A 451 18.57 -5.53 -26.50
C ARG A 451 19.87 -6.26 -26.10
N GLN A 452 21.00 -5.98 -26.75
CA GLN A 452 22.29 -6.58 -26.41
C GLN A 452 22.77 -6.19 -25.00
N LEU A 453 22.55 -4.94 -24.58
CA LEU A 453 22.83 -4.49 -23.22
C LEU A 453 21.95 -5.22 -22.19
N PHE A 454 20.67 -5.38 -22.50
CA PHE A 454 19.73 -6.13 -21.66
C PHE A 454 20.14 -7.60 -21.54
N ASP A 455 20.46 -8.28 -22.63
CA ASP A 455 20.87 -9.69 -22.63
C ASP A 455 22.17 -9.92 -21.86
N ALA A 456 23.06 -8.93 -21.83
CA ALA A 456 24.27 -8.92 -21.05
C ALA A 456 24.08 -8.49 -19.60
N LYS A 457 22.86 -8.16 -19.17
CA LYS A 457 22.54 -7.56 -17.87
C LYS A 457 23.35 -6.30 -17.57
N TYR A 458 23.62 -5.51 -18.59
CA TYR A 458 24.29 -4.22 -18.44
C TYR A 458 23.39 -3.23 -17.70
N PRO A 459 23.85 -2.59 -16.62
CA PRO A 459 22.99 -1.75 -15.82
C PRO A 459 22.71 -0.38 -16.45
N ILE A 460 21.44 -0.06 -16.61
CA ILE A 460 20.93 1.28 -16.95
C ILE A 460 19.95 1.65 -15.86
N GLN A 461 20.23 2.74 -15.10
CA GLN A 461 19.42 3.07 -13.94
C GLN A 461 18.01 3.46 -14.29
N ARG A 462 17.83 4.33 -15.28
CA ARG A 462 16.53 4.81 -15.77
C ARG A 462 16.58 5.01 -17.27
N MET A 463 15.43 4.83 -17.90
CA MET A 463 15.24 5.10 -19.31
C MET A 463 13.83 5.69 -19.52
N LEU A 464 13.68 6.97 -19.21
CA LEU A 464 12.43 7.72 -19.25
C LEU A 464 12.55 8.85 -20.26
N LEU A 465 11.41 9.25 -20.86
CA LEU A 465 11.40 10.43 -21.74
C LEU A 465 11.66 11.69 -20.94
N PRO A 466 12.42 12.67 -21.49
CA PRO A 466 12.71 13.92 -20.79
C PRO A 466 11.49 14.78 -20.46
N ASP A 467 10.32 14.53 -21.07
CA ASP A 467 9.06 15.20 -20.71
C ASP A 467 8.58 14.92 -19.28
N VAL A 468 8.98 13.78 -18.69
CA VAL A 468 8.75 13.45 -17.27
C VAL A 468 9.45 14.46 -16.33
N TYR A 469 10.54 15.04 -16.81
CA TYR A 469 11.34 16.06 -16.11
C TYR A 469 11.08 17.48 -16.64
N ASP A 470 9.95 17.71 -17.32
CA ASP A 470 9.63 18.98 -17.98
C ASP A 470 10.74 19.48 -18.95
N ALA A 471 11.48 18.52 -19.52
CA ALA A 471 12.66 18.75 -20.38
C ALA A 471 13.81 19.52 -19.70
N ASP A 472 13.91 19.44 -18.36
CA ASP A 472 15.03 20.00 -17.60
C ASP A 472 16.19 19.02 -17.55
N ASP A 473 17.28 19.34 -18.24
CA ASP A 473 18.46 18.48 -18.36
C ASP A 473 19.13 18.22 -17.01
N GLU A 474 19.23 19.23 -16.15
CA GLU A 474 19.92 19.11 -14.86
C GLU A 474 19.19 18.12 -13.94
N THR A 475 17.86 18.18 -13.92
CA THR A 475 17.03 17.27 -13.10
C THR A 475 17.11 15.84 -13.60
N GLN A 476 16.95 15.60 -14.91
CA GLN A 476 17.05 14.23 -15.45
C GLN A 476 18.45 13.64 -15.28
N MET A 477 19.51 14.43 -15.44
CA MET A 477 20.89 13.97 -15.24
C MET A 477 21.18 13.62 -13.78
N ARG A 478 20.66 14.38 -12.82
CA ARG A 478 20.77 14.04 -11.38
C ARG A 478 20.09 12.73 -11.04
N ASP A 479 19.00 12.43 -11.73
CA ASP A 479 18.24 11.19 -11.55
C ASP A 479 18.84 9.99 -12.33
N ASN A 480 20.04 10.17 -12.90
CA ASN A 480 20.78 9.19 -13.70
C ASN A 480 19.95 8.63 -14.87
N ASN A 481 19.12 9.48 -15.50
CA ASN A 481 18.27 9.08 -16.60
C ASN A 481 19.05 8.92 -17.90
N SER A 482 18.71 7.93 -18.70
CA SER A 482 19.21 7.71 -20.07
C SER A 482 18.15 8.16 -21.06
N SER A 483 18.52 9.00 -22.05
CA SER A 483 17.56 9.57 -22.99
C SER A 483 18.21 9.96 -24.34
N CYS A 484 17.37 10.35 -25.30
CA CYS A 484 17.86 10.80 -26.62
C CYS A 484 17.23 12.13 -27.04
N PHE A 485 15.96 12.15 -27.48
CA PHE A 485 15.35 13.31 -28.12
C PHE A 485 14.92 14.38 -27.13
N CYS A 486 15.45 15.59 -27.32
CA CYS A 486 14.94 16.81 -26.70
C CYS A 486 15.27 18.00 -27.61
N TYR A 487 14.24 18.70 -28.12
CA TYR A 487 14.42 19.82 -29.06
C TYR A 487 14.93 21.06 -28.34
N ARG A 488 16.23 21.28 -28.37
CA ARG A 488 16.93 22.40 -27.76
C ARG A 488 18.21 22.78 -28.49
N ALA A 489 18.67 24.00 -28.27
CA ALA A 489 20.00 24.42 -28.68
C ALA A 489 21.07 23.84 -27.70
N ILE A 490 22.30 23.77 -28.18
CA ILE A 490 23.48 23.53 -27.33
C ILE A 490 23.59 24.66 -26.31
N ALA A 491 23.87 24.34 -25.05
CA ALA A 491 23.98 25.32 -23.97
C ALA A 491 24.96 26.46 -24.32
N GLY A 492 24.46 27.69 -24.28
CA GLY A 492 25.23 28.88 -24.64
C GLY A 492 25.48 29.09 -26.15
N SER A 493 24.71 28.41 -27.02
CA SER A 493 24.82 28.51 -28.48
C SER A 493 23.46 28.65 -29.14
N THR A 494 23.43 29.09 -30.39
CA THR A 494 22.25 29.05 -31.28
C THR A 494 22.21 27.78 -32.15
N LYS A 495 23.25 26.93 -32.09
CA LYS A 495 23.28 25.66 -32.81
C LYS A 495 22.36 24.67 -32.13
N LEU A 496 21.59 23.91 -32.93
CA LEU A 496 20.79 22.79 -32.43
C LEU A 496 21.72 21.68 -31.94
N SER A 497 21.38 21.09 -30.80
CA SER A 497 22.01 19.87 -30.31
C SER A 497 21.67 18.69 -31.24
N LYS A 498 22.52 17.67 -31.30
CA LYS A 498 22.18 16.38 -31.93
C LYS A 498 20.97 15.70 -31.28
N HIS A 499 20.76 15.93 -29.98
CA HIS A 499 19.52 15.53 -29.30
C HIS A 499 18.27 16.18 -29.91
N ALA A 500 18.36 17.42 -30.38
CA ALA A 500 17.24 18.09 -31.07
C ALA A 500 16.84 17.40 -32.38
N ARG A 501 17.69 16.55 -32.92
CA ARG A 501 17.42 15.73 -34.11
C ARG A 501 17.17 14.26 -33.78
N GLY A 502 17.26 13.87 -32.50
CA GLY A 502 17.18 12.48 -32.06
C GLY A 502 18.34 11.60 -32.53
N LEU A 503 19.52 12.18 -32.74
CA LEU A 503 20.73 11.53 -33.27
C LEU A 503 21.84 11.37 -32.23
N ALA A 504 21.59 11.73 -30.99
CA ALA A 504 22.50 11.54 -29.87
C ALA A 504 21.77 10.86 -28.70
N ILE A 505 22.46 9.96 -28.01
CA ILE A 505 21.95 9.19 -26.89
C ILE A 505 22.86 9.43 -25.68
N ASP A 506 22.25 9.72 -24.53
CA ASP A 506 22.94 9.81 -23.26
C ASP A 506 22.59 8.60 -22.40
N ILE A 507 23.60 7.93 -21.82
CA ILE A 507 23.46 6.73 -20.98
C ILE A 507 24.04 6.99 -19.60
N ASN A 508 23.23 6.72 -18.53
CA ASN A 508 23.64 6.81 -17.13
C ASN A 508 24.33 8.14 -16.78
N THR A 509 23.59 9.21 -16.95
CA THR A 509 24.07 10.59 -17.04
C THR A 509 24.72 11.13 -15.77
N LEU A 510 24.28 10.72 -14.56
CA LEU A 510 24.90 11.14 -13.29
C LEU A 510 26.34 10.64 -13.17
N TYR A 511 26.58 9.39 -13.53
CA TYR A 511 27.87 8.72 -13.40
C TYR A 511 28.79 8.97 -14.60
N ASN A 512 28.27 9.57 -15.67
CA ASN A 512 29.01 9.85 -16.89
C ASN A 512 28.86 11.32 -17.29
N PRO A 513 29.34 12.26 -16.46
CA PRO A 513 29.03 13.67 -16.62
C PRO A 513 29.64 14.30 -17.89
N TYR A 514 28.97 15.36 -18.34
CA TYR A 514 29.61 16.36 -19.18
C TYR A 514 30.48 17.27 -18.35
N TYR A 515 31.72 17.59 -18.79
CA TYR A 515 32.46 18.68 -18.23
C TYR A 515 33.31 19.43 -19.26
N LYS A 516 33.56 20.71 -18.95
CA LYS A 516 34.42 21.59 -19.74
C LYS A 516 35.25 22.46 -18.82
N ASP A 517 36.56 22.41 -19.01
CA ASP A 517 37.46 23.32 -18.32
C ASP A 517 37.31 24.75 -18.90
N ARG A 518 37.17 25.73 -18.02
CA ARG A 518 37.03 27.15 -18.35
C ARG A 518 38.31 27.89 -17.98
N ASN A 519 38.45 29.11 -18.53
CA ASN A 519 39.55 29.98 -18.14
C ASN A 519 39.59 30.22 -16.62
N TYR A 520 40.79 30.44 -16.07
CA TYR A 520 41.05 30.64 -14.64
C TYR A 520 40.84 29.41 -13.74
N GLY A 521 40.95 28.17 -14.28
CA GLY A 521 40.95 26.95 -13.49
C GLY A 521 39.57 26.51 -12.95
N THR A 522 38.49 27.11 -13.46
CA THR A 522 37.13 26.66 -13.15
C THR A 522 36.67 25.61 -14.14
N ARG A 523 35.85 24.68 -13.67
CA ARG A 523 35.23 23.60 -14.48
C ARG A 523 33.71 23.75 -14.47
N PHE A 524 33.10 23.67 -15.65
CA PHE A 524 31.66 23.54 -15.78
C PHE A 524 31.34 22.06 -15.85
N ILE A 525 30.41 21.58 -14.99
CA ILE A 525 30.03 20.18 -14.85
C ILE A 525 28.51 20.08 -14.96
N GLN A 526 28.01 19.09 -15.70
CA GLN A 526 26.61 18.71 -15.74
C GLN A 526 26.45 17.19 -15.62
N PRO A 527 25.59 16.72 -14.69
CA PRO A 527 24.88 17.52 -13.67
C PRO A 527 25.87 18.07 -12.63
N ALA A 528 25.51 19.18 -11.99
CA ALA A 528 26.40 19.87 -11.04
C ALA A 528 26.82 18.98 -9.85
N THR A 529 26.02 17.96 -9.53
CA THR A 529 26.28 16.98 -8.46
C THR A 529 27.29 15.89 -8.84
N ALA A 530 27.74 15.81 -10.09
CA ALA A 530 28.57 14.71 -10.61
C ALA A 530 30.08 14.99 -10.59
N ALA A 531 30.55 15.96 -9.77
CA ALA A 531 31.95 16.38 -9.74
C ALA A 531 32.92 15.22 -9.47
N ASP A 532 32.58 14.31 -8.57
CA ASP A 532 33.43 13.18 -8.19
C ASP A 532 33.59 12.17 -9.35
N TYR A 533 32.60 12.06 -10.22
CA TYR A 533 32.62 11.15 -11.39
C TYR A 533 33.38 11.73 -12.59
N CYS A 534 33.83 12.96 -12.54
CA CYS A 534 34.79 13.51 -13.50
C CYS A 534 36.18 12.90 -13.37
N ASP A 535 36.53 12.36 -12.19
CA ASP A 535 37.75 11.58 -12.00
C ASP A 535 37.51 10.13 -12.47
N ARG A 536 38.07 9.79 -13.62
CA ARG A 536 37.91 8.47 -14.25
C ARG A 536 38.97 7.47 -13.79
N THR A 537 39.80 7.81 -12.83
CA THR A 537 40.93 6.95 -12.35
C THR A 537 40.46 5.83 -11.41
N TRP A 538 39.31 5.98 -10.77
CA TRP A 538 38.75 4.97 -9.87
C TRP A 538 37.52 4.28 -10.51
N ASN A 539 37.13 3.13 -9.95
CA ASN A 539 35.99 2.35 -10.45
C ASN A 539 34.75 2.67 -9.62
N PHE A 540 33.62 2.90 -10.31
CA PHE A 540 32.33 3.20 -9.71
C PHE A 540 31.18 2.64 -10.58
N PRO A 541 29.99 2.48 -10.01
CA PRO A 541 28.83 1.97 -10.75
C PRO A 541 28.51 2.79 -12.00
N TYR A 542 28.01 2.13 -13.04
CA TYR A 542 27.57 2.74 -14.31
C TYR A 542 28.66 3.51 -15.10
N LYS A 543 29.93 3.39 -14.74
CA LYS A 543 31.02 4.07 -15.44
C LYS A 543 31.17 3.56 -16.88
N ILE A 544 31.18 4.47 -17.87
CA ILE A 544 31.46 4.17 -19.26
C ILE A 544 32.92 4.57 -19.57
N ASP A 545 33.72 3.64 -20.11
CA ASP A 545 35.07 3.87 -20.62
C ASP A 545 35.33 2.96 -21.84
N HIS A 546 36.55 3.01 -22.42
CA HIS A 546 36.88 2.24 -23.62
C HIS A 546 36.80 0.72 -23.47
N ASN A 547 36.77 0.19 -22.25
CA ASN A 547 36.60 -1.23 -21.98
C ASN A 547 35.13 -1.61 -21.73
N ASP A 548 34.26 -0.62 -21.68
CA ASP A 548 32.84 -0.79 -21.35
C ASP A 548 32.05 -1.38 -22.53
N LEU A 549 31.08 -2.25 -22.22
CA LEU A 549 30.24 -2.88 -23.23
C LEU A 549 29.38 -1.86 -24.00
N CYS A 550 28.85 -0.84 -23.32
CA CYS A 550 28.03 0.19 -23.94
C CYS A 550 28.87 1.00 -24.94
N PHE A 551 30.08 1.41 -24.57
CA PHE A 551 31.02 2.07 -25.46
C PHE A 551 31.26 1.25 -26.74
N ARG A 552 31.57 -0.04 -26.60
CA ARG A 552 31.85 -0.94 -27.73
C ARG A 552 30.65 -1.05 -28.65
N LEU A 553 29.46 -1.32 -28.14
CA LEU A 553 28.26 -1.53 -28.94
C LEU A 553 27.86 -0.28 -29.72
N PHE A 554 27.92 0.90 -29.12
CA PHE A 554 27.62 2.15 -29.81
C PHE A 554 28.67 2.50 -30.88
N THR A 555 29.96 2.33 -30.58
CA THR A 555 31.03 2.65 -31.54
C THR A 555 31.04 1.69 -32.72
N GLU A 556 30.81 0.39 -32.52
CA GLU A 556 30.66 -0.61 -33.60
C GLU A 556 29.42 -0.31 -34.47
N ALA A 557 28.39 0.34 -33.91
CA ALA A 557 27.20 0.76 -34.65
C ALA A 557 27.33 2.12 -35.36
N GLY A 558 28.52 2.74 -35.35
CA GLY A 558 28.83 3.99 -36.06
C GLY A 558 28.54 5.27 -35.30
N PHE A 559 28.52 5.22 -33.95
CA PHE A 559 28.43 6.40 -33.09
C PHE A 559 29.83 6.79 -32.62
N GLU A 560 30.09 8.11 -32.48
CA GLU A 560 31.25 8.58 -31.76
C GLU A 560 30.90 8.85 -30.28
N TRP A 561 31.86 8.68 -29.40
CA TRP A 561 31.71 8.89 -27.98
C TRP A 561 32.25 10.25 -27.54
N GLY A 562 31.45 11.03 -26.81
CA GLY A 562 31.86 12.35 -26.32
C GLY A 562 32.97 12.33 -25.27
N GLY A 563 33.25 11.15 -24.67
CA GLY A 563 34.41 10.96 -23.81
C GLY A 563 35.76 11.09 -24.53
N ASP A 564 35.80 10.95 -25.86
CA ASP A 564 37.00 11.12 -26.68
C ASP A 564 37.23 12.58 -27.14
N TRP A 565 36.25 13.45 -27.00
CA TRP A 565 36.39 14.84 -27.39
C TRP A 565 37.51 15.57 -26.66
N THR A 566 38.19 16.50 -27.34
CA THR A 566 39.34 17.18 -26.79
C THR A 566 39.02 18.54 -26.17
N SER A 567 37.93 19.20 -26.61
CA SER A 567 37.52 20.53 -26.15
C SER A 567 36.65 20.52 -24.88
N CYS A 568 36.05 19.39 -24.61
CA CYS A 568 35.26 19.04 -23.44
C CYS A 568 35.22 17.51 -23.32
N LYS A 569 34.65 17.00 -22.23
CA LYS A 569 34.36 15.58 -22.07
C LYS A 569 32.87 15.42 -21.84
N ASP A 570 32.27 14.46 -22.53
CA ASP A 570 30.86 14.09 -22.35
C ASP A 570 30.75 12.57 -22.31
N PHE A 571 30.93 12.01 -21.12
CA PHE A 571 31.07 10.57 -20.95
C PHE A 571 29.77 9.81 -21.12
N GLN A 572 28.60 10.49 -21.02
CA GLN A 572 27.28 9.88 -21.26
C GLN A 572 26.95 9.77 -22.76
N HIS A 573 27.55 10.63 -23.60
CA HIS A 573 27.08 11.01 -24.91
C HIS A 573 27.61 10.13 -26.04
N PHE A 574 26.72 9.62 -26.86
CA PHE A 574 26.99 8.92 -28.11
C PHE A 574 26.23 9.60 -29.24
N GLU A 575 26.90 10.12 -30.27
CA GLU A 575 26.22 10.74 -31.41
C GLU A 575 26.57 10.09 -32.75
N LEU A 576 25.57 10.06 -33.66
CA LEU A 576 25.80 9.50 -35.00
C LEU A 576 26.82 10.33 -35.77
N ILE A 577 27.85 9.67 -36.32
CA ILE A 577 28.77 10.26 -37.30
C ILE A 577 27.99 10.46 -38.59
N GLU A 578 27.76 11.71 -38.98
CA GLU A 578 27.21 12.06 -40.31
C GLU A 578 28.37 11.99 -41.33
N GLU A 579 28.22 11.14 -42.34
CA GLU A 579 29.18 11.04 -43.48
C GLU A 579 29.21 12.33 -44.30
#